data_e5f4b96d3d2c0d50a706fb957496649c
#
_entry.id   e5f4b96d3d2c0d50a706fb957496649c
#
_cell.length_a   1.000
_cell.length_b   1.000
_cell.length_c   1.000
_cell.angle_alpha   90.00
_cell.angle_beta   90.00
_cell.angle_gamma   90.00
#
_symmetry.space_group_name_H-M   'P 1'
#
loop_
_entity.id
_entity.type
_entity.pdbx_description
1 polymer ?
#
loop_
_entity_poly.entity_id
_entity_poly.type
_entity_poly.pdbx_seq_one_letter_code
_entity_poly.pdbx_strand_id
1 'polypeptide(L)'
;VEVVAENTLAYARRDNPALSRGHVLIIPRRHVASFFDMSPEEQAAVLALLNRAQRSIQNEHSPDGYNIGVNVGKAGGQSRMHVHVHLIPRYAGDVPDPRGGIRCVLAGKPHEQGGTR
;
A
#
# COMPACT_ATOMS: atom_id res chain seq x y z
N VAL A 1 11.77 6.41 -12.58
CA VAL A 1 10.72 5.69 -11.86
C VAL A 1 10.55 4.33 -12.50
N GLU A 2 10.71 3.29 -11.71
CA GLU A 2 10.65 1.93 -12.22
C GLU A 2 9.24 1.40 -12.12
N VAL A 3 8.63 1.11 -13.28
CA VAL A 3 7.32 0.46 -13.35
C VAL A 3 7.56 -1.04 -13.29
N VAL A 4 6.90 -1.71 -12.34
CA VAL A 4 7.11 -3.14 -12.13
C VAL A 4 5.98 -3.99 -12.67
N ALA A 5 4.80 -3.40 -12.93
CA ALA A 5 3.66 -4.08 -13.53
C ALA A 5 2.69 -3.03 -14.04
N GLU A 6 1.85 -3.42 -14.99
CA GLU A 6 0.85 -2.48 -15.52
C GLU A 6 -0.26 -3.22 -16.21
N ASN A 7 -1.40 -2.55 -16.30
CA ASN A 7 -2.53 -2.96 -17.13
C ASN A 7 -3.09 -1.72 -17.83
N THR A 8 -4.26 -1.85 -18.43
CA THR A 8 -4.81 -0.76 -19.24
C THR A 8 -5.08 0.50 -18.42
N LEU A 9 -5.54 0.35 -17.17
CA LEU A 9 -6.02 1.48 -16.38
C LEU A 9 -5.11 1.88 -15.24
N ALA A 10 -4.10 1.08 -14.92
CA ALA A 10 -3.27 1.33 -13.74
C ALA A 10 -1.84 0.81 -13.95
N TYR A 11 -0.94 1.25 -13.09
CA TYR A 11 0.43 0.74 -13.08
C TYR A 11 0.92 0.66 -11.64
N ALA A 12 1.93 -0.18 -11.44
CA ALA A 12 2.60 -0.34 -10.15
C ALA A 12 4.06 0.07 -10.32
N ARG A 13 4.57 0.85 -9.38
CA ARG A 13 5.97 1.26 -9.39
C ARG A 13 6.57 1.14 -8.00
N ARG A 14 7.88 1.03 -7.93
CA ARG A 14 8.58 1.02 -6.65
C ARG A 14 8.43 2.38 -5.99
N ASP A 15 8.24 2.38 -4.67
CA ASP A 15 8.29 3.62 -3.91
C ASP A 15 9.75 4.03 -3.70
N ASN A 16 10.01 5.34 -3.70
CA ASN A 16 11.35 5.86 -3.52
C ASN A 16 11.30 7.12 -2.66
N PRO A 17 11.78 7.09 -1.42
CA PRO A 17 12.41 5.95 -0.76
C PRO A 17 11.40 4.91 -0.31
N ALA A 18 11.75 3.65 -0.40
CA ALA A 18 10.92 2.56 0.05
C ALA A 18 10.97 2.47 1.57
N LEU A 19 9.82 2.15 2.19
CA LEU A 19 9.79 1.90 3.63
C LEU A 19 10.38 0.54 3.97
N SER A 20 10.26 -0.41 3.04
CA SER A 20 10.82 -1.75 3.21
C SER A 20 11.15 -2.30 1.84
N ARG A 21 11.90 -3.42 1.83
CA ARG A 21 12.25 -4.06 0.56
C ARG A 21 10.99 -4.51 -0.17
N GLY A 22 10.85 -4.06 -1.42
CA GLY A 22 9.72 -4.46 -2.24
C GLY A 22 8.50 -3.57 -2.13
N HIS A 23 8.56 -2.48 -1.35
CA HIS A 23 7.44 -1.54 -1.23
C HIS A 23 7.09 -0.96 -2.61
N VAL A 24 5.83 -1.11 -3.01
CA VAL A 24 5.34 -0.56 -4.29
C VAL A 24 4.09 0.27 -4.07
N LEU A 25 3.86 1.14 -5.04
CA LEU A 25 2.64 1.96 -5.15
C LEU A 25 1.87 1.49 -6.35
N ILE A 26 0.55 1.37 -6.22
CA ILE A 26 -0.32 1.04 -7.34
C ILE A 26 -1.19 2.27 -7.63
N ILE A 27 -1.18 2.72 -8.87
CA ILE A 27 -1.65 4.05 -9.24
C ILE A 27 -2.52 3.94 -10.48
N PRO A 28 -3.75 4.51 -10.47
CA PRO A 28 -4.54 4.59 -11.71
C PRO A 28 -3.89 5.60 -12.66
N ARG A 29 -4.02 5.34 -13.97
CA ARG A 29 -3.41 6.23 -14.97
C ARG A 29 -4.13 7.58 -15.01
N ARG A 30 -5.45 7.57 -14.87
CA ARG A 30 -6.23 8.80 -14.85
C ARG A 30 -5.93 9.58 -13.57
N HIS A 31 -5.76 10.87 -13.70
CA HIS A 31 -5.45 11.73 -12.54
C HIS A 31 -6.70 11.93 -11.70
N VAL A 32 -6.80 11.20 -10.59
CA VAL A 32 -7.87 11.38 -9.60
C VAL A 32 -7.24 11.49 -8.23
N ALA A 33 -7.79 12.36 -7.41
CA ALA A 33 -7.22 12.62 -6.09
C ALA A 33 -7.60 11.52 -5.10
N SER A 34 -8.87 11.15 -5.04
CA SER A 34 -9.38 10.26 -4.01
C SER A 34 -9.59 8.85 -4.54
N PHE A 35 -9.29 7.87 -3.68
CA PHE A 35 -9.64 6.48 -3.95
C PHE A 35 -11.11 6.32 -4.31
N PHE A 36 -11.97 7.10 -3.65
CA PHE A 36 -13.41 6.98 -3.86
C PHE A 36 -13.89 7.63 -5.15
N ASP A 37 -13.03 8.38 -5.83
CA ASP A 37 -13.36 8.98 -7.12
C ASP A 37 -12.93 8.11 -8.30
N MET A 38 -12.26 7.00 -8.04
CA MET A 38 -11.97 6.03 -9.08
C MET A 38 -13.24 5.34 -9.52
N SER A 39 -13.34 5.03 -10.82
CA SER A 39 -14.44 4.21 -11.32
C SER A 39 -14.31 2.79 -10.79
N PRO A 40 -15.41 2.00 -10.80
CA PRO A 40 -15.31 0.60 -10.43
C PRO A 40 -14.28 -0.16 -11.27
N GLU A 41 -14.16 0.17 -12.54
CA GLU A 41 -13.18 -0.46 -13.43
C GLU A 41 -11.74 -0.12 -13.01
N GLU A 42 -11.53 1.13 -12.60
CA GLU A 42 -10.21 1.55 -12.11
C GLU A 42 -9.87 0.85 -10.81
N GLN A 43 -10.83 0.75 -9.90
CA GLN A 43 -10.61 0.04 -8.64
C GLN A 43 -10.28 -1.43 -8.90
N ALA A 44 -10.98 -2.07 -9.83
CA ALA A 44 -10.70 -3.46 -10.20
C ALA A 44 -9.30 -3.61 -10.80
N ALA A 45 -8.90 -2.65 -11.64
CA ALA A 45 -7.57 -2.68 -12.24
C ALA A 45 -6.47 -2.54 -11.20
N VAL A 46 -6.67 -1.66 -10.22
CA VAL A 46 -5.74 -1.47 -9.12
C VAL A 46 -5.62 -2.75 -8.30
N LEU A 47 -6.75 -3.38 -7.96
CA LEU A 47 -6.73 -4.62 -7.19
C LEU A 47 -6.05 -5.76 -7.94
N ALA A 48 -6.26 -5.85 -9.25
CA ALA A 48 -5.60 -6.87 -10.06
C ALA A 48 -4.08 -6.70 -10.00
N LEU A 49 -3.59 -5.46 -10.11
CA LEU A 49 -2.15 -5.20 -10.01
C LEU A 49 -1.61 -5.44 -8.60
N LEU A 50 -2.41 -5.10 -7.58
CA LEU A 50 -2.03 -5.37 -6.20
C LEU A 50 -1.73 -6.87 -6.01
N ASN A 51 -2.59 -7.72 -6.53
CA ASN A 51 -2.41 -9.16 -6.43
C ASN A 51 -1.19 -9.63 -7.21
N ARG A 52 -0.97 -9.11 -8.41
CA ARG A 52 0.20 -9.46 -9.20
C ARG A 52 1.49 -9.03 -8.53
N ALA A 53 1.50 -7.80 -8.01
CA ALA A 53 2.68 -7.26 -7.34
C ALA A 53 3.00 -8.08 -6.08
N GLN A 54 1.98 -8.46 -5.33
CA GLN A 54 2.18 -9.27 -4.13
C GLN A 54 2.85 -10.60 -4.45
N ARG A 55 2.40 -11.28 -5.52
CA ARG A 55 3.02 -12.55 -5.92
C ARG A 55 4.48 -12.37 -6.32
N SER A 56 4.77 -11.29 -7.04
CA SER A 56 6.14 -10.99 -7.47
C SER A 56 7.04 -10.70 -6.27
N ILE A 57 6.55 -9.89 -5.33
CA ILE A 57 7.30 -9.55 -4.12
C ILE A 57 7.53 -10.79 -3.27
N GLN A 58 6.52 -11.65 -3.16
CA GLN A 58 6.64 -12.87 -2.38
C GLN A 58 7.72 -13.78 -2.95
N ASN A 59 7.79 -13.90 -4.25
CA ASN A 59 8.80 -14.72 -4.90
C ASN A 59 10.20 -14.13 -4.75
N GLU A 60 10.32 -12.81 -4.82
CA GLU A 60 11.62 -12.16 -4.82
C GLU A 60 12.18 -11.96 -3.41
N HIS A 61 11.33 -11.62 -2.43
CA HIS A 61 11.79 -11.18 -1.11
C HIS A 61 11.32 -12.04 0.04
N SER A 62 10.30 -12.86 -0.16
CA SER A 62 9.72 -13.73 0.88
C SER A 62 9.36 -12.96 2.16
N PRO A 63 8.58 -11.89 2.07
CA PRO A 63 8.18 -11.17 3.29
C PRO A 63 7.26 -12.03 4.15
N ASP A 64 7.17 -11.68 5.43
CA ASP A 64 6.38 -12.40 6.42
C ASP A 64 4.95 -11.88 6.50
N GLY A 65 4.68 -10.72 5.96
CA GLY A 65 3.34 -10.13 5.98
C GLY A 65 3.30 -8.88 5.13
N TYR A 66 2.16 -8.20 5.13
CA TYR A 66 1.97 -7.00 4.32
C TYR A 66 1.06 -6.02 5.04
N ASN A 67 1.28 -4.74 4.79
CA ASN A 67 0.28 -3.71 5.05
C ASN A 67 -0.14 -3.13 3.70
N ILE A 68 -1.43 -2.94 3.54
CA ILE A 68 -2.02 -2.35 2.35
C ILE A 68 -2.78 -1.12 2.81
N GLY A 69 -2.57 0.01 2.18
CA GLY A 69 -3.25 1.21 2.61
C GLY A 69 -3.27 2.27 1.55
N VAL A 70 -4.25 3.17 1.68
CA VAL A 70 -4.37 4.34 0.82
C VAL A 70 -4.76 5.51 1.69
N ASN A 71 -4.11 6.65 1.46
CA ASN A 71 -4.44 7.88 2.17
C ASN A 71 -5.47 8.65 1.37
N VAL A 72 -6.55 9.07 2.02
CA VAL A 72 -7.62 9.82 1.37
C VAL A 72 -7.78 11.15 2.10
N GLY A 73 -7.54 12.23 1.36
CA GLY A 73 -7.68 13.57 1.90
C GLY A 73 -6.51 13.98 2.76
N LYS A 74 -6.41 15.29 3.01
CA LYS A 74 -5.30 15.85 3.77
C LYS A 74 -5.26 15.31 5.19
N ALA A 75 -6.44 15.21 5.84
CA ALA A 75 -6.51 14.68 7.20
C ALA A 75 -6.11 13.21 7.28
N GLY A 76 -6.24 12.48 6.20
CA GLY A 76 -5.79 11.10 6.11
C GLY A 76 -4.32 10.94 5.77
N GLY A 77 -3.62 12.07 5.58
CA GLY A 77 -2.19 12.04 5.29
C GLY A 77 -1.84 12.09 3.82
N GLN A 78 -2.81 12.31 2.95
CA GLN A 78 -2.53 12.36 1.52
C GLN A 78 -1.77 13.65 1.19
N SER A 79 -0.56 13.49 0.66
CA SER A 79 0.28 14.64 0.28
C SER A 79 0.30 14.87 -1.23
N ARG A 80 0.06 13.84 -2.00
CA ARG A 80 -0.03 13.95 -3.47
C ARG A 80 -1.46 13.67 -3.89
N MET A 81 -2.00 14.57 -4.70
CA MET A 81 -3.41 14.52 -5.09
C MET A 81 -3.63 13.66 -6.34
N HIS A 82 -2.82 12.64 -6.51
CA HIS A 82 -3.04 11.54 -7.44
C HIS A 82 -3.01 10.27 -6.59
N VAL A 83 -4.15 9.65 -6.44
CA VAL A 83 -4.31 8.54 -5.51
C VAL A 83 -3.31 7.42 -5.79
N HIS A 84 -2.79 6.84 -4.72
CA HIS A 84 -1.89 5.70 -4.84
C HIS A 84 -2.13 4.77 -3.66
N VAL A 85 -2.10 3.47 -3.94
CA VAL A 85 -2.31 2.43 -2.94
C VAL A 85 -0.95 1.84 -2.61
N HIS A 86 -0.61 1.83 -1.33
CA HIS A 86 0.64 1.25 -0.85
C HIS A 86 0.49 -0.25 -0.67
N LEU A 87 1.47 -1.00 -1.13
CA LEU A 87 1.66 -2.39 -0.76
C LEU A 87 3.02 -2.47 -0.08
N ILE A 88 3.01 -2.65 1.23
CA ILE A 88 4.21 -2.57 2.05
C ILE A 88 4.53 -3.97 2.59
N PRO A 89 5.57 -4.61 2.07
CA PRO A 89 6.01 -5.89 2.63
C PRO A 89 6.52 -5.70 4.06
N ARG A 90 6.17 -6.61 4.93
CA ARG A 90 6.60 -6.58 6.32
C ARG A 90 7.45 -7.80 6.62
N TYR A 91 8.46 -7.60 7.46
CA TYR A 91 9.43 -8.65 7.78
C TYR A 91 9.48 -8.82 9.29
N ALA A 92 9.53 -10.07 9.76
CA ALA A 92 9.58 -10.35 11.18
C ALA A 92 10.72 -9.56 11.82
N GLY A 93 10.42 -8.86 12.90
CA GLY A 93 11.42 -8.06 13.61
C GLY A 93 11.66 -6.66 13.04
N ASP A 94 10.93 -6.25 11.99
CA ASP A 94 11.13 -4.92 11.41
C ASP A 94 10.69 -3.80 12.35
N VAL A 95 9.77 -4.08 13.26
CA VAL A 95 9.45 -3.19 14.40
C VAL A 95 9.35 -4.07 15.66
N PRO A 96 9.50 -3.46 16.86
CA PRO A 96 9.48 -4.26 18.10
C PRO A 96 8.15 -4.96 18.36
N ASP A 97 7.03 -4.29 18.10
CA ASP A 97 5.70 -4.87 18.31
C ASP A 97 4.78 -4.42 17.18
N PRO A 98 4.50 -5.29 16.21
CA PRO A 98 3.69 -4.92 15.05
C PRO A 98 2.19 -5.01 15.28
N ARG A 99 1.74 -5.41 16.45
CA ARG A 99 0.32 -5.62 16.68
C ARG A 99 -0.48 -4.35 16.41
N GLY A 100 -1.63 -4.53 15.81
CA GLY A 100 -2.52 -3.43 15.45
C GLY A 100 -2.26 -2.86 14.07
N GLY A 101 -1.03 -2.92 13.56
CA GLY A 101 -0.70 -2.50 12.22
C GLY A 101 -1.33 -1.17 11.83
N ILE A 102 -2.33 -1.21 10.96
CA ILE A 102 -3.04 -0.02 10.46
C ILE A 102 -3.62 0.83 11.60
N ARG A 103 -4.00 0.23 12.71
CA ARG A 103 -4.55 1.00 13.85
C ARG A 103 -3.54 1.99 14.43
N CYS A 104 -2.26 1.82 14.13
CA CYS A 104 -1.21 2.68 14.66
C CYS A 104 -0.98 3.94 13.82
N VAL A 105 -1.88 4.22 12.87
CA VAL A 105 -1.72 5.42 12.02
C VAL A 105 -1.89 6.72 12.81
N LEU A 106 -2.59 6.68 13.95
CA LEU A 106 -2.69 7.85 14.82
C LEU A 106 -1.54 7.80 15.82
N ALA A 107 -0.61 8.73 15.69
CA ALA A 107 0.55 8.78 16.57
C ALA A 107 0.12 8.90 18.02
N GLY A 108 0.76 8.15 18.90
CA GLY A 108 0.45 8.14 20.31
C GLY A 108 -0.75 7.29 20.70
N LYS A 109 -1.46 6.70 19.75
CA LYS A 109 -2.53 5.77 20.08
C LYS A 109 -1.94 4.37 20.19
N PRO A 110 -2.23 3.64 21.27
CA PRO A 110 -1.69 2.31 21.40
C PRO A 110 -2.39 1.34 20.45
N HIS A 111 -1.68 0.32 20.02
CA HIS A 111 -2.32 -0.82 19.41
C HIS A 111 -3.18 -1.50 20.46
N GLU A 112 -4.03 -2.42 20.05
CA GLU A 112 -5.02 -3.01 20.93
C GLU A 112 -4.36 -3.72 22.11
N GLN A 113 -4.81 -3.36 23.33
CA GLN A 113 -4.30 -3.97 24.54
C GLN A 113 -4.81 -5.39 24.66
N GLY A 114 -3.97 -6.25 25.23
CA GLY A 114 -4.36 -7.64 25.47
C GLY A 114 -4.22 -8.56 24.29
N GLY A 115 -4.05 -8.02 23.10
CA GLY A 115 -3.73 -8.81 21.94
C GLY A 115 -4.80 -9.77 21.45
N THR A 116 -6.04 -9.61 21.85
CA THR A 116 -7.13 -10.45 21.35
C THR A 116 -7.71 -9.80 20.10
N ARG A 117 -7.34 -10.33 18.97
CA ARG A 117 -7.77 -9.79 17.69
C ARG A 117 -8.14 -10.93 16.78
#